data_30f7e77dc0fa89a56a190beacd5d28e0
#
_entry.id   30f7e77dc0fa89a56a190beacd5d28e0
#
_cell.length_a   1.000
_cell.length_b   1.000
_cell.length_c   1.000
_cell.angle_alpha   90.00
_cell.angle_beta   90.00
_cell.angle_gamma   90.00
#
_symmetry.space_group_name_H-M   'P 1'
#
loop_
_entity.id
_entity.type
_entity.pdbx_description
1 polymer ?
#
loop_
_entity_poly.entity_id
_entity_poly.type
_entity_poly.pdbx_seq_one_letter_code
_entity_poly.pdbx_strand_id
1 'polypeptide(L)'
;MKVRRDKRKPKNKDVKLDRILPDTSAIIHGKVNSLCVKGKLKGAKIILHELVMGELQSQTARGLDIGFIGLEQVKKLRDKSDEYGITVESYGEKASYDDIRLAKSGRIDALIQEAANKLDAVLVTCDMPQALAAEASGIRVQYFDSYERADLTKLEGYFTKDTMSVHLKEGCVPLAK
;
A
#
# COMPACT_ATOMS: atom_id res chain seq x y z
N MET A 1 -11.54 22.10 -15.84
CA MET A 1 -11.69 22.18 -14.37
C MET A 1 -10.31 21.95 -13.72
N LYS A 2 -9.67 22.97 -13.11
CA LYS A 2 -8.36 22.81 -12.45
C LYS A 2 -8.58 22.02 -11.17
N VAL A 3 -8.11 20.76 -11.14
CA VAL A 3 -8.08 19.95 -9.91
C VAL A 3 -7.17 20.66 -8.91
N ARG A 4 -7.75 21.15 -7.82
CA ARG A 4 -6.98 21.70 -6.69
C ARG A 4 -6.07 20.58 -6.18
N ARG A 5 -4.74 20.75 -6.30
CA ARG A 5 -3.78 19.89 -5.60
C ARG A 5 -4.13 19.93 -4.11
N ASP A 6 -4.42 18.77 -3.53
CA ASP A 6 -4.65 18.68 -2.10
C ASP A 6 -3.34 19.04 -1.39
N LYS A 7 -3.30 20.21 -0.74
CA LYS A 7 -2.11 20.72 -0.04
C LYS A 7 -1.72 19.86 1.18
N ARG A 8 -2.55 18.88 1.55
CA ARG A 8 -2.34 17.97 2.69
C ARG A 8 -1.51 16.74 2.33
N LYS A 9 -1.18 16.51 1.05
CA LYS A 9 -0.40 15.32 0.67
C LYS A 9 1.00 15.38 1.27
N PRO A 10 1.49 14.26 1.84
CA PRO A 10 2.85 14.12 2.31
C PRO A 10 3.84 14.53 1.21
N LYS A 11 4.90 15.22 1.61
CA LYS A 11 5.96 15.58 0.68
C LYS A 11 6.88 14.39 0.55
N ASN A 12 6.73 13.61 -0.52
CA ASN A 12 7.76 12.64 -0.90
C ASN A 12 9.07 13.42 -1.11
N LYS A 13 9.93 13.41 -0.09
CA LYS A 13 11.33 13.80 -0.25
C LYS A 13 12.01 12.68 -1.04
N ASP A 14 13.12 12.98 -1.72
CA ASP A 14 13.96 11.92 -2.29
C ASP A 14 14.56 11.10 -1.14
N VAL A 15 13.81 10.08 -0.72
CA VAL A 15 14.18 9.18 0.37
C VAL A 15 14.89 7.98 -0.25
N LYS A 16 16.09 7.69 0.24
CA LYS A 16 16.78 6.46 -0.14
C LYS A 16 16.03 5.25 0.39
N LEU A 17 15.63 4.35 -0.50
CA LEU A 17 14.82 3.16 -0.21
C LEU A 17 15.69 1.91 -0.01
N ASP A 18 16.76 2.02 0.78
CA ASP A 18 17.67 0.91 1.10
C ASP A 18 17.14 -0.05 2.16
N ARG A 19 16.26 0.45 3.03
CA ARG A 19 15.52 -0.34 4.01
C ARG A 19 14.10 0.18 4.10
N ILE A 20 13.13 -0.65 3.78
CA ILE A 20 11.73 -0.26 3.76
C ILE A 20 10.88 -1.18 4.63
N LEU A 21 9.86 -0.61 5.24
CA LEU A 21 8.82 -1.32 5.97
C LEU A 21 7.47 -0.92 5.35
N PRO A 22 6.91 -1.77 4.49
CA PRO A 22 5.60 -1.51 3.91
C PRO A 22 4.48 -1.82 4.90
N ASP A 23 3.46 -0.98 4.90
CA ASP A 23 2.19 -1.27 5.57
C ASP A 23 1.28 -2.16 4.71
N THR A 24 0.14 -2.54 5.26
CA THR A 24 -0.86 -3.37 4.58
C THR A 24 -1.36 -2.72 3.29
N SER A 25 -1.57 -1.41 3.28
CA SER A 25 -2.08 -0.67 2.13
C SER A 25 -1.09 -0.69 0.96
N ALA A 26 0.20 -0.47 1.22
CA ALA A 26 1.25 -0.50 0.20
C ALA A 26 1.43 -1.90 -0.41
N ILE A 27 1.25 -2.96 0.40
CA ILE A 27 1.29 -4.34 -0.08
C ILE A 27 0.09 -4.64 -0.97
N ILE A 28 -1.14 -4.39 -0.52
CA ILE A 28 -2.38 -4.67 -1.27
C ILE A 28 -2.38 -3.94 -2.62
N HIS A 29 -1.95 -2.68 -2.64
CA HIS A 29 -1.85 -1.90 -3.88
C HIS A 29 -0.64 -2.26 -4.77
N GLY A 30 0.16 -3.27 -4.41
CA GLY A 30 1.29 -3.76 -5.20
C GLY A 30 2.41 -2.72 -5.41
N LYS A 31 2.47 -1.67 -4.58
CA LYS A 31 3.44 -0.57 -4.77
C LYS A 31 4.87 -1.06 -4.59
N VAL A 32 5.11 -1.98 -3.64
CA VAL A 32 6.45 -2.55 -3.40
C VAL A 32 6.91 -3.36 -4.61
N ASN A 33 6.07 -4.27 -5.13
CA ASN A 33 6.38 -5.02 -6.36
C ASN A 33 6.62 -4.10 -7.56
N SER A 34 5.83 -3.03 -7.70
CA SER A 34 6.02 -2.03 -8.75
C SER A 34 7.38 -1.33 -8.65
N LEU A 35 7.84 -1.02 -7.44
CA LEU A 35 9.17 -0.44 -7.20
C LEU A 35 10.29 -1.42 -7.53
N CYS A 36 10.11 -2.71 -7.22
CA CYS A 36 11.06 -3.77 -7.58
C CYS A 36 11.21 -3.90 -9.10
N VAL A 37 10.08 -4.01 -9.82
CA VAL A 37 10.07 -4.09 -11.30
C VAL A 37 10.74 -2.87 -11.94
N LYS A 38 10.58 -1.69 -11.35
CA LYS A 38 11.24 -0.44 -11.81
C LYS A 38 12.71 -0.34 -11.40
N GLY A 39 13.26 -1.36 -10.74
CA GLY A 39 14.65 -1.39 -10.26
C GLY A 39 14.97 -0.41 -9.13
N LYS A 40 13.96 0.23 -8.52
CA LYS A 40 14.14 1.26 -7.49
C LYS A 40 14.51 0.70 -6.11
N LEU A 41 14.37 -0.62 -5.92
CA LEU A 41 14.67 -1.32 -4.67
C LEU A 41 15.86 -2.28 -4.80
N LYS A 42 16.64 -2.19 -5.87
CA LYS A 42 17.82 -3.06 -6.04
C LYS A 42 18.80 -2.88 -4.88
N GLY A 43 19.16 -3.96 -4.21
CA GLY A 43 20.00 -3.96 -3.00
C GLY A 43 19.26 -3.58 -1.72
N ALA A 44 17.96 -3.34 -1.77
CA ALA A 44 17.18 -2.96 -0.61
C ALA A 44 16.77 -4.15 0.25
N LYS A 45 16.57 -3.87 1.55
CA LYS A 45 15.97 -4.77 2.52
C LYS A 45 14.50 -4.40 2.72
N ILE A 46 13.61 -5.35 2.45
CA ILE A 46 12.16 -5.22 2.69
C ILE A 46 11.82 -5.93 3.99
N ILE A 47 11.28 -5.20 4.95
CA ILE A 47 10.92 -5.71 6.27
C ILE A 47 9.40 -5.88 6.31
N LEU A 48 8.95 -7.14 6.37
CA LEU A 48 7.54 -7.49 6.52
C LEU A 48 7.23 -7.64 8.00
N HIS A 49 6.44 -6.72 8.55
CA HIS A 49 6.02 -6.80 9.95
C HIS A 49 4.97 -7.90 10.14
N GLU A 50 5.08 -8.69 11.24
CA GLU A 50 4.12 -9.76 11.54
C GLU A 50 2.68 -9.24 11.70
N LEU A 51 2.48 -7.99 12.13
CA LEU A 51 1.16 -7.36 12.19
C LEU A 51 0.53 -7.20 10.81
N VAL A 52 1.31 -6.83 9.80
CA VAL A 52 0.84 -6.72 8.40
C VAL A 52 0.44 -8.10 7.89
N MET A 53 1.27 -9.12 8.15
CA MET A 53 0.94 -10.51 7.78
C MET A 53 -0.32 -11.00 8.46
N GLY A 54 -0.46 -10.73 9.77
CA GLY A 54 -1.65 -11.08 10.56
C GLY A 54 -2.92 -10.41 10.04
N GLU A 55 -2.85 -9.15 9.64
CA GLU A 55 -3.97 -8.43 9.05
C GLU A 55 -4.40 -9.03 7.71
N LEU A 56 -3.46 -9.30 6.80
CA LEU A 56 -3.74 -9.94 5.52
C LEU A 56 -4.38 -11.33 5.70
N GLN A 57 -3.85 -12.13 6.63
CA GLN A 57 -4.41 -13.44 6.98
C GLN A 57 -5.83 -13.32 7.54
N SER A 58 -6.08 -12.34 8.42
CA SER A 58 -7.40 -12.07 8.98
C SER A 58 -8.41 -11.67 7.91
N GLN A 59 -8.01 -10.82 6.96
CA GLN A 59 -8.85 -10.42 5.84
C GLN A 59 -9.18 -11.61 4.94
N THR A 60 -8.20 -12.46 4.65
CA THR A 60 -8.37 -13.71 3.88
C THR A 60 -9.32 -14.68 4.58
N ALA A 61 -9.17 -14.88 5.89
CA ALA A 61 -10.05 -15.76 6.68
C ALA A 61 -11.51 -15.30 6.70
N ARG A 62 -11.75 -13.99 6.51
CA ARG A 62 -13.09 -13.41 6.33
C ARG A 62 -13.60 -13.45 4.89
N GLY A 63 -12.85 -14.05 3.97
CA GLY A 63 -13.21 -14.15 2.54
C GLY A 63 -13.09 -12.84 1.78
N LEU A 64 -12.29 -11.88 2.25
CA LEU A 64 -12.10 -10.61 1.57
C LEU A 64 -11.00 -10.73 0.51
N ASP A 65 -11.29 -10.38 -0.74
CA ASP A 65 -10.37 -10.43 -1.88
C ASP A 65 -9.07 -9.67 -1.63
N ILE A 66 -9.15 -8.54 -0.92
CA ILE A 66 -7.98 -7.73 -0.58
C ILE A 66 -6.93 -8.49 0.23
N GLY A 67 -7.35 -9.42 1.11
CA GLY A 67 -6.44 -10.27 1.87
C GLY A 67 -5.69 -11.24 0.96
N PHE A 68 -6.39 -11.90 0.01
CA PHE A 68 -5.78 -12.79 -0.98
C PHE A 68 -4.79 -12.03 -1.86
N ILE A 69 -5.21 -10.88 -2.40
CA ILE A 69 -4.33 -9.99 -3.20
C ILE A 69 -3.07 -9.65 -2.43
N GLY A 70 -3.20 -9.22 -1.17
CA GLY A 70 -2.05 -8.86 -0.34
C GLY A 70 -1.09 -10.03 -0.11
N LEU A 71 -1.59 -11.23 0.20
CA LEU A 71 -0.77 -12.42 0.38
C LEU A 71 -0.07 -12.84 -0.93
N GLU A 72 -0.73 -12.72 -2.08
CA GLU A 72 -0.11 -12.97 -3.39
C GLU A 72 1.02 -11.97 -3.67
N GLN A 73 0.84 -10.68 -3.32
CA GLN A 73 1.90 -9.68 -3.44
C GLN A 73 3.12 -10.04 -2.58
N VAL A 74 2.92 -10.48 -1.33
CA VAL A 74 4.01 -10.93 -0.44
C VAL A 74 4.69 -12.17 -1.00
N LYS A 75 3.93 -13.17 -1.46
CA LYS A 75 4.48 -14.36 -2.10
C LYS A 75 5.36 -13.99 -3.28
N LYS A 76 4.87 -13.10 -4.17
CA LYS A 76 5.63 -12.62 -5.33
C LYS A 76 6.95 -11.94 -4.94
N LEU A 77 6.97 -11.14 -3.85
CA LEU A 77 8.20 -10.51 -3.36
C LEU A 77 9.23 -11.55 -2.91
N ARG A 78 8.78 -12.63 -2.23
CA ARG A 78 9.67 -13.70 -1.77
C ARG A 78 10.18 -14.54 -2.93
N ASP A 79 9.28 -14.99 -3.82
CA ASP A 79 9.61 -15.84 -4.95
C ASP A 79 10.57 -15.17 -5.94
N LYS A 80 10.50 -13.84 -6.05
CA LYS A 80 11.32 -13.05 -7.00
C LYS A 80 12.40 -12.20 -6.31
N SER A 81 12.73 -12.49 -5.06
CA SER A 81 13.73 -11.72 -4.31
C SER A 81 15.07 -11.66 -5.02
N ASP A 82 15.56 -12.79 -5.53
CA ASP A 82 16.83 -12.87 -6.26
C ASP A 82 16.78 -12.12 -7.59
N GLU A 83 15.69 -12.28 -8.36
CA GLU A 83 15.47 -11.55 -9.63
C GLU A 83 15.47 -10.04 -9.42
N TYR A 84 14.85 -9.58 -8.33
CA TYR A 84 14.78 -8.16 -7.99
C TYR A 84 16.02 -7.63 -7.30
N GLY A 85 16.92 -8.52 -6.86
CA GLY A 85 18.11 -8.17 -6.07
C GLY A 85 17.76 -7.53 -4.74
N ILE A 86 16.76 -8.06 -4.05
CA ILE A 86 16.27 -7.59 -2.74
C ILE A 86 16.41 -8.65 -1.67
N THR A 87 16.39 -8.24 -0.40
CA THR A 87 16.25 -9.15 0.74
C THR A 87 14.90 -8.93 1.40
N VAL A 88 14.18 -10.02 1.70
CA VAL A 88 12.86 -9.96 2.37
C VAL A 88 12.97 -10.64 3.73
N GLU A 89 12.77 -9.87 4.80
CA GLU A 89 12.85 -10.34 6.19
C GLU A 89 11.52 -10.14 6.91
N SER A 90 11.19 -11.04 7.83
CA SER A 90 10.08 -10.85 8.78
C SER A 90 10.59 -10.14 10.04
N TYR A 91 9.74 -9.32 10.65
CA TYR A 91 10.04 -8.61 11.89
C TYR A 91 8.83 -8.48 12.80
N GLY A 92 9.10 -8.48 14.10
CA GLY A 92 8.10 -8.26 15.13
C GLY A 92 7.37 -9.53 15.54
N GLU A 93 6.44 -9.35 16.46
CA GLU A 93 5.59 -10.40 16.99
C GLU A 93 4.19 -10.32 16.36
N LYS A 94 3.46 -11.42 16.44
CA LYS A 94 2.04 -11.45 16.07
C LYS A 94 1.25 -10.53 16.99
N ALA A 95 0.15 -9.97 16.47
CA ALA A 95 -0.74 -9.14 17.25
C ALA A 95 -1.22 -9.89 18.53
N SER A 96 -1.10 -9.24 19.66
CA SER A 96 -1.72 -9.69 20.90
C SER A 96 -3.24 -9.52 20.83
N TYR A 97 -3.97 -10.12 21.77
CA TYR A 97 -5.42 -9.94 21.87
C TYR A 97 -5.79 -8.44 22.04
N ASP A 98 -5.02 -7.70 22.84
CA ASP A 98 -5.26 -6.28 23.06
C ASP A 98 -4.95 -5.43 21.81
N ASP A 99 -3.92 -5.78 21.04
CA ASP A 99 -3.62 -5.10 19.78
C ASP A 99 -4.76 -5.30 18.78
N ILE A 100 -5.32 -6.50 18.69
CA ILE A 100 -6.48 -6.79 17.83
C ILE A 100 -7.71 -6.00 18.28
N ARG A 101 -7.96 -5.92 19.58
CA ARG A 101 -9.09 -5.17 20.15
C ARG A 101 -8.99 -3.69 19.87
N LEU A 102 -7.79 -3.14 19.93
CA LEU A 102 -7.49 -1.72 19.71
C LEU A 102 -7.12 -1.38 18.26
N ALA A 103 -7.16 -2.36 17.35
CA ALA A 103 -6.78 -2.15 15.94
C ALA A 103 -7.56 -1.00 15.28
N LYS A 104 -8.88 -0.90 15.54
CA LYS A 104 -9.73 0.17 15.00
C LYS A 104 -9.37 1.58 15.51
N SER A 105 -8.62 1.70 16.59
CA SER A 105 -8.13 2.98 17.13
C SER A 105 -6.74 3.38 16.63
N GLY A 106 -6.21 2.71 15.57
CA GLY A 106 -4.90 3.01 15.01
C GLY A 106 -3.73 2.36 15.77
N ARG A 107 -4.01 1.40 16.66
CA ARG A 107 -2.95 0.72 17.44
C ARG A 107 -1.96 -0.01 16.54
N ILE A 108 -2.46 -0.70 15.50
CA ILE A 108 -1.61 -1.43 14.55
C ILE A 108 -0.70 -0.46 13.79
N ASP A 109 -1.25 0.66 13.30
CA ASP A 109 -0.48 1.68 12.60
C ASP A 109 0.63 2.27 13.48
N ALA A 110 0.32 2.52 14.75
CA ALA A 110 1.30 3.03 15.72
C ALA A 110 2.46 2.03 15.93
N LEU A 111 2.16 0.73 16.05
CA LEU A 111 3.18 -0.31 16.20
C LEU A 111 4.05 -0.46 14.94
N ILE A 112 3.45 -0.34 13.75
CA ILE A 112 4.18 -0.35 12.47
C ILE A 112 5.10 0.87 12.39
N GLN A 113 4.64 2.06 12.80
CA GLN A 113 5.45 3.28 12.85
C GLN A 113 6.62 3.15 13.84
N GLU A 114 6.36 2.62 15.04
CA GLU A 114 7.40 2.35 16.05
C GLU A 114 8.48 1.41 15.50
N ALA A 115 8.07 0.33 14.81
CA ALA A 115 8.99 -0.59 14.17
C ALA A 115 9.81 0.09 13.07
N ALA A 116 9.20 0.93 12.23
CA ALA A 116 9.91 1.69 11.20
C ALA A 116 10.98 2.59 11.80
N ASN A 117 10.65 3.31 12.88
CA ASN A 117 11.59 4.16 13.59
C ASN A 117 12.75 3.36 14.23
N LYS A 118 12.42 2.28 14.95
CA LYS A 118 13.41 1.42 15.63
C LYS A 118 14.40 0.78 14.67
N LEU A 119 13.96 0.43 13.47
CA LEU A 119 14.77 -0.22 12.44
C LEU A 119 15.44 0.78 11.48
N ASP A 120 15.26 2.07 11.70
CA ASP A 120 15.67 3.12 10.76
C ASP A 120 15.22 2.79 9.32
N ALA A 121 13.98 2.33 9.17
CA ALA A 121 13.39 1.96 7.90
C ALA A 121 12.46 3.08 7.37
N VAL A 122 12.31 3.15 6.06
CA VAL A 122 11.33 4.03 5.42
C VAL A 122 9.96 3.34 5.47
N LEU A 123 8.98 3.97 6.11
CA LEU A 123 7.60 3.51 6.04
C LEU A 123 7.05 3.72 4.64
N VAL A 124 6.58 2.66 4.00
CA VAL A 124 5.94 2.73 2.67
C VAL A 124 4.44 2.52 2.85
N THR A 125 3.64 3.52 2.51
CA THR A 125 2.19 3.49 2.72
C THR A 125 1.40 4.12 1.59
N CYS A 126 0.14 3.68 1.41
CA CYS A 126 -0.87 4.34 0.59
C CYS A 126 -1.94 5.03 1.45
N ASP A 127 -1.84 4.94 2.78
CA ASP A 127 -2.74 5.62 3.71
C ASP A 127 -2.21 7.01 4.04
N MET A 128 -2.94 8.05 3.64
CA MET A 128 -2.52 9.45 3.85
C MET A 128 -2.52 9.85 5.33
N PRO A 129 -3.54 9.55 6.15
CA PRO A 129 -3.51 9.76 7.59
C PRO A 129 -2.28 9.14 8.26
N GLN A 130 -1.97 7.87 7.95
CA GLN A 130 -0.80 7.19 8.50
C GLN A 130 0.50 7.85 8.05
N ALA A 131 0.61 8.25 6.78
CA ALA A 131 1.79 8.95 6.28
C ALA A 131 2.03 10.27 7.01
N LEU A 132 0.98 11.08 7.20
CA LEU A 132 1.07 12.36 7.90
C LEU A 132 1.43 12.18 9.39
N ALA A 133 0.86 11.18 10.07
CA ALA A 133 1.18 10.86 11.46
C ALA A 133 2.64 10.45 11.62
N ALA A 134 3.13 9.59 10.72
CA ALA A 134 4.52 9.14 10.73
C ALA A 134 5.50 10.29 10.44
N GLU A 135 5.22 11.16 9.46
CA GLU A 135 6.03 12.36 9.19
C GLU A 135 6.06 13.30 10.40
N ALA A 136 4.92 13.52 11.07
CA ALA A 136 4.83 14.34 12.27
C ALA A 136 5.67 13.76 13.44
N SER A 137 5.83 12.44 13.49
CA SER A 137 6.68 11.72 14.44
C SER A 137 8.15 11.64 14.02
N GLY A 138 8.53 12.28 12.90
CA GLY A 138 9.91 12.29 12.39
C GLY A 138 10.34 11.02 11.65
N ILE A 139 9.41 10.13 11.34
CA ILE A 139 9.67 8.89 10.60
C ILE A 139 9.79 9.20 9.11
N ARG A 140 10.74 8.59 8.44
CA ARG A 140 10.88 8.69 6.99
C ARG A 140 9.75 7.94 6.30
N VAL A 141 9.03 8.61 5.42
CA VAL A 141 7.85 8.05 4.73
C VAL A 141 8.01 8.15 3.22
N GLN A 142 7.65 7.09 2.53
CA GLN A 142 7.36 7.07 1.11
C GLN A 142 5.86 6.84 0.92
N TYR A 143 5.14 7.90 0.65
CA TYR A 143 3.70 7.84 0.39
C TYR A 143 3.42 7.62 -1.10
N PHE A 144 2.46 6.74 -1.38
CA PHE A 144 1.90 6.54 -2.71
C PHE A 144 0.40 6.83 -2.70
N ASP A 145 -0.06 7.60 -3.66
CA ASP A 145 -1.49 7.77 -3.86
C ASP A 145 -2.12 6.40 -4.23
N SER A 146 -3.10 5.94 -3.45
CA SER A 146 -3.85 4.71 -3.75
C SER A 146 -4.63 4.84 -5.05
N TYR A 147 -5.07 6.05 -5.35
CA TYR A 147 -5.69 6.39 -6.62
C TYR A 147 -4.60 6.74 -7.64
N GLU A 148 -3.93 5.75 -8.23
CA GLU A 148 -3.41 5.99 -9.57
C GLU A 148 -4.62 6.37 -10.40
N ARG A 149 -4.57 7.56 -11.00
CA ARG A 149 -5.65 8.01 -11.88
C ARG A 149 -5.95 6.87 -12.83
N ALA A 150 -7.10 6.18 -12.61
CA ALA A 150 -7.65 5.33 -13.64
C ALA A 150 -7.58 6.16 -14.91
N ASP A 151 -7.13 5.57 -15.99
CA ASP A 151 -7.03 6.28 -17.26
C ASP A 151 -8.47 6.69 -17.67
N LEU A 152 -8.87 7.87 -17.19
CA LEU A 152 -10.20 8.41 -17.42
C LEU A 152 -10.48 8.60 -18.92
N THR A 153 -9.42 8.64 -19.74
CA THR A 153 -9.58 8.71 -21.20
C THR A 153 -10.29 7.49 -21.74
N LYS A 154 -10.13 6.31 -21.11
CA LYS A 154 -10.90 5.11 -21.47
C LYS A 154 -12.38 5.21 -21.10
N LEU A 155 -12.71 5.88 -20.00
CA LEU A 155 -14.08 6.13 -19.59
C LEU A 155 -14.74 7.19 -20.45
N GLU A 156 -14.02 8.24 -20.83
CA GLU A 156 -14.51 9.30 -21.71
C GLU A 156 -14.99 8.76 -23.07
N GLY A 157 -14.39 7.66 -23.55
CA GLY A 157 -14.81 6.98 -24.79
C GLY A 157 -16.22 6.38 -24.75
N TYR A 158 -16.82 6.20 -23.57
CA TYR A 158 -18.20 5.74 -23.42
C TYR A 158 -19.24 6.87 -23.38
N PHE A 159 -18.79 8.14 -23.30
CA PHE A 159 -19.69 9.29 -23.25
C PHE A 159 -19.77 9.93 -24.63
N THR A 160 -20.99 9.97 -25.18
CA THR A 160 -21.34 10.74 -26.36
C THR A 160 -22.18 11.94 -25.95
N LYS A 161 -22.56 12.79 -26.90
CA LYS A 161 -23.42 13.96 -26.62
C LYS A 161 -24.81 13.55 -26.06
N ASP A 162 -25.25 12.34 -26.34
CA ASP A 162 -26.55 11.81 -25.98
C ASP A 162 -26.48 10.83 -24.79
N THR A 163 -25.28 10.58 -24.24
CA THR A 163 -25.12 9.65 -23.13
C THR A 163 -25.44 10.34 -21.80
N MET A 164 -26.49 9.89 -21.11
CA MET A 164 -26.88 10.39 -19.79
C MET A 164 -26.16 9.69 -18.65
N SER A 165 -25.88 8.38 -18.80
CA SER A 165 -25.20 7.59 -17.76
C SER A 165 -24.44 6.41 -18.37
N VAL A 166 -23.34 6.02 -17.71
CA VAL A 166 -22.57 4.80 -18.03
C VAL A 166 -22.57 3.90 -16.81
N HIS A 167 -23.00 2.65 -16.98
CA HIS A 167 -23.03 1.64 -15.93
C HIS A 167 -21.89 0.65 -16.16
N LEU A 168 -20.98 0.58 -15.21
CA LEU A 168 -19.84 -0.35 -15.21
C LEU A 168 -20.06 -1.40 -14.12
N LYS A 169 -19.90 -2.67 -14.49
CA LYS A 169 -19.92 -3.80 -13.56
C LYS A 169 -18.79 -4.73 -13.94
N GLU A 170 -18.07 -5.23 -12.95
CA GLU A 170 -16.97 -6.17 -13.15
C GLU A 170 -17.44 -7.42 -13.92
N GLY A 171 -16.67 -7.83 -14.93
CA GLY A 171 -17.00 -8.97 -15.79
C GLY A 171 -18.16 -8.76 -16.76
N CYS A 172 -18.73 -7.57 -16.86
CA CYS A 172 -19.85 -7.26 -17.76
C CYS A 172 -19.46 -6.22 -18.81
N VAL A 173 -20.14 -6.27 -19.97
CA VAL A 173 -20.01 -5.23 -20.99
C VAL A 173 -20.58 -3.91 -20.44
N PRO A 174 -19.88 -2.79 -20.59
CA PRO A 174 -20.41 -1.48 -20.21
C PRO A 174 -21.72 -1.16 -20.92
N LEU A 175 -22.68 -0.62 -20.17
CA LEU A 175 -23.95 -0.15 -20.71
C LEU A 175 -24.00 1.37 -20.64
N ALA A 176 -24.29 2.03 -21.75
CA ALA A 176 -24.56 3.47 -21.84
C ALA A 176 -26.05 3.72 -22.07
N LYS A 177 -26.62 4.71 -21.39
CA LYS A 177 -27.98 5.22 -21.59
C LYS A 177 -27.97 6.68 -21.93
#